data_fc35566cee3985e2a50f6a12f9a38f43
#
_entry.id   fc35566cee3985e2a50f6a12f9a38f43
#
_cell.length_a   1.000
_cell.length_b   1.000
_cell.length_c   1.000
_cell.angle_alpha   90.00
_cell.angle_beta   90.00
_cell.angle_gamma   90.00
#
_symmetry.space_group_name_H-M   'P 1'
#
loop_
_entity.id
_entity.type
_entity.pdbx_description
1 polymer ?
#
loop_
_entity_poly.entity_id
_entity_poly.type
_entity_poly.pdbx_seq_one_letter_code
_entity_poly.pdbx_strand_id
1 'polypeptide(L)'
;MVGSVGCRGEDTLNFPKKRKEPGMYSTFLMLFLYRNSICSAFSLPSRTLRNRWSSAISSVSNCDNEIGGDGKRSSASKLNILSLGLGELEDVMNSWNQPKYRAKQIWNFVSEQGVRDFSSMTNIPKSLRDTLSQHFCIGSLKVAVEQKSRDGTVKRAYELPDGQLVESVLMPYSDGRRTACISSQAGCGMGCTFCATGQMGFVRNLTSTEIFEQARTFAAELKSLPSGSERLSNVVMMGMGEPLANYDNVLEACIRINKELGIGARHITISTVGIAPKIRQLAKEPHQFTLAVSLHEATDIARSSIMPVNKRFPISELMDACSEYITLTGRRISFEWALIAGKNDSPEVANCLGSLLRPLKGKCHVNIIPLNPTSGFDGKAGNSRALANFITVLDKKHGIPASARVRRGIDIDAGCGQLTQKKLRRQRKLAAPQQNEEIRQ
;
A
#
# COMPACT_ATOMS: atom_id res chain seq x y z
N MET A 1 44.59 52.77 -25.75
CA MET A 1 44.74 53.77 -24.71
C MET A 1 44.11 53.17 -23.48
N VAL A 2 44.88 52.57 -22.63
CA VAL A 2 45.40 53.08 -21.35
C VAL A 2 44.24 53.38 -20.41
N GLY A 3 44.04 52.72 -19.29
CA GLY A 3 44.89 52.50 -18.21
C GLY A 3 44.34 51.54 -17.14
N SER A 4 45.26 50.84 -16.63
CA SER A 4 45.24 50.00 -15.42
C SER A 4 45.32 50.87 -14.18
N VAL A 5 44.61 50.49 -13.09
CA VAL A 5 45.08 50.73 -11.72
C VAL A 5 44.62 49.56 -10.85
N GLY A 6 45.58 48.86 -10.33
CA GLY A 6 45.50 47.93 -9.23
C GLY A 6 45.72 48.63 -7.93
N CYS A 7 45.26 48.01 -6.84
CA CYS A 7 45.81 48.15 -5.51
C CYS A 7 45.55 46.88 -4.68
N ARG A 8 46.65 46.43 -4.10
CA ARG A 8 46.82 45.34 -3.14
C ARG A 8 46.32 45.77 -1.74
N GLY A 9 46.04 44.81 -0.91
CA GLY A 9 45.87 44.95 0.52
C GLY A 9 45.71 43.60 1.20
N GLU A 10 46.86 42.99 1.55
CA GLU A 10 46.98 41.91 2.50
C GLU A 10 46.72 42.46 3.90
N ASP A 11 45.92 41.77 4.72
CA ASP A 11 46.05 41.87 6.15
C ASP A 11 45.84 40.51 6.77
N THR A 12 46.93 40.04 7.34
CA THR A 12 47.14 38.89 8.19
C THR A 12 46.76 39.21 9.63
N LEU A 13 45.96 38.43 10.31
CA LEU A 13 45.86 38.42 11.76
C LEU A 13 45.81 36.99 12.33
N ASN A 14 46.95 36.63 12.81
CA ASN A 14 47.42 35.87 13.98
C ASN A 14 46.42 35.11 14.87
N PHE A 15 46.74 33.81 14.97
CA PHE A 15 46.38 32.93 16.07
C PHE A 15 47.31 33.07 17.28
N PRO A 16 46.83 32.84 18.50
CA PRO A 16 47.71 32.42 19.59
C PRO A 16 47.54 30.93 19.92
N LYS A 17 48.70 30.32 20.17
CA LYS A 17 48.93 28.93 20.56
C LYS A 17 48.72 28.66 22.06
N LYS A 18 48.15 27.47 22.34
CA LYS A 18 48.43 26.46 23.40
C LYS A 18 48.68 26.88 24.85
N ARG A 19 47.95 26.20 25.75
CA ARG A 19 48.55 25.56 26.96
C ARG A 19 47.89 24.20 27.24
N LYS A 20 48.74 23.27 27.76
CA LYS A 20 48.53 21.83 28.02
C LYS A 20 47.90 21.59 29.40
N GLU A 21 47.03 20.62 29.48
CA GLU A 21 46.73 19.49 30.39
C GLU A 21 47.10 19.58 31.91
N PRO A 22 46.50 18.73 32.82
CA PRO A 22 45.99 17.38 32.69
C PRO A 22 44.70 17.05 33.52
N GLY A 23 44.05 15.92 33.26
CA GLY A 23 43.03 15.35 34.17
C GLY A 23 42.18 14.26 33.57
N MET A 24 42.81 13.08 33.38
CA MET A 24 42.16 11.81 33.04
C MET A 24 41.44 11.30 34.31
N TYR A 25 40.11 11.03 34.20
CA TYR A 25 39.27 10.08 34.94
C TYR A 25 37.84 10.62 34.96
N SER A 26 37.05 10.25 33.99
CA SER A 26 35.58 10.13 34.09
C SER A 26 34.88 9.93 32.73
N THR A 27 35.35 9.02 31.89
CA THR A 27 34.68 8.78 30.56
C THR A 27 34.33 7.31 30.36
N PHE A 28 34.29 6.49 31.41
CA PHE A 28 33.93 5.07 31.29
C PHE A 28 32.55 4.72 31.87
N LEU A 29 31.81 5.65 32.45
CA LEU A 29 30.50 5.38 33.07
C LEU A 29 29.31 5.88 32.23
N MET A 30 29.51 6.65 31.18
CA MET A 30 28.42 7.16 30.31
C MET A 30 28.15 6.29 29.09
N LEU A 31 29.01 5.37 28.70
CA LEU A 31 28.84 4.45 27.55
C LEU A 31 28.06 3.18 27.93
N PHE A 32 27.84 2.89 29.21
CA PHE A 32 27.04 1.73 29.64
C PHE A 32 25.55 2.01 29.82
N LEU A 33 25.18 3.29 29.98
CA LEU A 33 23.78 3.70 30.13
C LEU A 33 23.09 4.02 28.80
N TYR A 34 23.85 4.23 27.70
CA TYR A 34 23.29 4.48 26.37
C TYR A 34 22.99 3.21 25.57
N ARG A 35 23.47 2.04 26.02
CA ARG A 35 23.24 0.74 25.36
C ARG A 35 21.98 0.03 25.83
N ASN A 36 21.40 0.44 26.95
CA ASN A 36 20.18 -0.18 27.50
C ASN A 36 18.90 0.60 27.26
N SER A 37 18.97 1.82 26.66
CA SER A 37 17.77 2.63 26.35
C SER A 37 17.25 2.48 24.91
N ILE A 38 17.94 1.74 24.03
CA ILE A 38 17.49 1.52 22.64
C ILE A 38 16.74 0.18 22.48
N CYS A 39 16.74 -0.69 23.49
CA CYS A 39 16.04 -1.99 23.43
C CYS A 39 14.62 -1.99 24.04
N SER A 40 14.09 -0.88 24.56
CA SER A 40 12.77 -0.86 25.19
C SER A 40 11.69 -0.08 24.44
N ALA A 41 11.92 0.31 23.17
CA ALA A 41 10.94 1.02 22.34
C ALA A 41 10.24 0.12 21.30
N PHE A 42 10.37 -1.21 21.39
CA PHE A 42 9.63 -2.12 20.52
C PHE A 42 8.65 -2.97 21.34
N SER A 43 7.37 -2.74 21.01
CA SER A 43 6.21 -3.60 21.23
C SER A 43 5.62 -3.69 22.64
N LEU A 44 4.61 -2.87 22.86
CA LEU A 44 3.42 -3.35 23.56
C LEU A 44 2.27 -3.37 22.54
N PRO A 45 1.67 -4.53 22.23
CA PRO A 45 0.42 -4.56 21.49
C PRO A 45 -0.61 -3.78 22.30
N SER A 46 -1.41 -2.96 21.62
CA SER A 46 -2.46 -2.16 22.25
C SER A 46 -3.33 -3.04 23.16
N ARG A 47 -3.77 -2.53 24.30
CA ARG A 47 -4.66 -3.22 25.25
C ARG A 47 -5.88 -3.86 24.57
N THR A 48 -6.35 -3.30 23.45
CA THR A 48 -7.44 -3.83 22.61
C THR A 48 -7.10 -5.15 21.93
N LEU A 49 -5.87 -5.40 21.53
CA LEU A 49 -5.45 -6.68 20.94
C LEU A 49 -5.37 -7.76 22.04
N ARG A 50 -4.83 -7.45 23.21
CA ARG A 50 -4.79 -8.40 24.33
C ARG A 50 -6.18 -8.84 24.79
N ASN A 51 -7.16 -7.95 24.85
CA ASN A 51 -8.53 -8.27 25.23
C ASN A 51 -9.27 -9.10 24.16
N ARG A 52 -8.99 -8.90 22.89
CA ARG A 52 -9.49 -9.74 21.79
C ARG A 52 -8.94 -11.17 21.86
N TRP A 53 -7.71 -11.32 22.33
CA TRP A 53 -7.03 -12.60 22.46
C TRP A 53 -7.53 -13.41 23.66
N SER A 54 -7.66 -12.78 24.81
CA SER A 54 -8.20 -13.45 26.00
C SER A 54 -9.63 -13.98 25.75
N SER A 55 -10.44 -13.26 24.97
CA SER A 55 -11.78 -13.73 24.60
C SER A 55 -11.73 -14.82 23.51
N ALA A 56 -10.78 -14.77 22.56
CA ALA A 56 -10.65 -15.80 21.53
C ALA A 56 -10.04 -17.09 22.08
N ILE A 57 -9.04 -17.02 22.96
CA ILE A 57 -8.46 -18.20 23.64
C ILE A 57 -9.46 -18.80 24.65
N SER A 58 -10.18 -17.99 25.40
CA SER A 58 -11.22 -18.50 26.31
C SER A 58 -12.42 -19.11 25.56
N SER A 59 -12.73 -18.65 24.34
CA SER A 59 -13.74 -19.31 23.51
C SER A 59 -13.23 -20.64 22.90
N VAL A 60 -11.92 -20.79 22.70
CA VAL A 60 -11.29 -22.04 22.22
C VAL A 60 -11.15 -23.08 23.35
N SER A 61 -10.88 -22.64 24.60
CA SER A 61 -10.78 -23.53 25.76
C SER A 61 -12.12 -23.94 26.34
N ASN A 62 -13.21 -23.23 26.05
CA ASN A 62 -14.57 -23.53 26.56
C ASN A 62 -15.41 -24.37 25.59
N CYS A 63 -14.90 -24.82 24.43
CA CYS A 63 -15.65 -25.67 23.50
C CYS A 63 -15.74 -27.15 23.92
N ASP A 64 -15.09 -27.57 25.02
CA ASP A 64 -15.11 -28.97 25.45
C ASP A 64 -16.24 -29.32 26.48
N ASN A 65 -17.05 -28.35 26.93
CA ASN A 65 -18.01 -28.59 28.03
C ASN A 65 -19.41 -27.97 27.87
N GLU A 66 -20.03 -27.97 26.69
CA GLU A 66 -21.46 -27.75 26.60
C GLU A 66 -22.12 -28.69 25.56
N ILE A 67 -22.54 -29.87 26.02
CA ILE A 67 -23.53 -30.70 25.34
C ILE A 67 -24.90 -30.22 25.83
N GLY A 68 -25.50 -29.26 25.13
CA GLY A 68 -26.87 -28.78 25.32
C GLY A 68 -27.60 -28.79 23.97
N GLY A 69 -28.69 -29.57 23.90
CA GLY A 69 -29.45 -29.87 22.68
C GLY A 69 -29.97 -28.65 21.94
N ASP A 70 -29.76 -28.69 20.68
CA ASP A 70 -30.58 -28.42 19.50
C ASP A 70 -29.70 -28.19 18.28
N GLY A 71 -29.82 -29.06 17.32
CA GLY A 71 -28.92 -29.27 16.20
C GLY A 71 -28.84 -28.15 15.16
N LYS A 72 -28.31 -27.00 15.50
CA LYS A 72 -27.71 -26.04 14.52
C LYS A 72 -26.35 -25.59 15.04
N ARG A 73 -25.29 -26.30 14.63
CA ARG A 73 -23.91 -25.84 14.77
C ARG A 73 -23.79 -24.53 14.00
N SER A 74 -23.77 -23.39 14.70
CA SER A 74 -23.18 -22.16 14.23
C SER A 74 -21.71 -22.48 13.93
N SER A 75 -21.31 -22.53 12.66
CA SER A 75 -19.92 -22.70 12.26
C SER A 75 -19.16 -21.48 12.75
N ALA A 76 -18.53 -21.56 13.91
CA ALA A 76 -17.60 -20.55 14.38
C ALA A 76 -16.57 -20.33 13.28
N SER A 77 -16.49 -19.13 12.73
CA SER A 77 -15.57 -18.80 11.65
C SER A 77 -14.13 -18.99 12.15
N LYS A 78 -13.37 -19.90 11.52
CA LYS A 78 -11.97 -20.15 11.87
C LYS A 78 -11.17 -18.86 11.80
N LEU A 79 -10.27 -18.67 12.76
CA LEU A 79 -9.39 -17.50 12.77
C LEU A 79 -8.36 -17.62 11.62
N ASN A 80 -8.11 -16.52 10.92
CA ASN A 80 -7.09 -16.48 9.89
C ASN A 80 -5.69 -16.45 10.55
N ILE A 81 -4.89 -17.51 10.36
CA ILE A 81 -3.54 -17.60 10.94
C ILE A 81 -2.62 -16.46 10.49
N LEU A 82 -2.86 -15.85 9.32
CA LEU A 82 -2.12 -14.70 8.84
C LEU A 82 -2.39 -13.41 9.65
N SER A 83 -3.44 -13.40 10.49
CA SER A 83 -3.67 -12.27 11.40
C SER A 83 -2.78 -12.29 12.64
N LEU A 84 -2.09 -13.41 12.87
CA LEU A 84 -1.18 -13.59 14.00
C LEU A 84 0.23 -13.11 13.64
N GLY A 85 0.91 -12.46 14.59
CA GLY A 85 2.35 -12.26 14.55
C GLY A 85 3.09 -13.54 15.01
N LEU A 86 4.41 -13.62 14.73
CA LEU A 86 5.20 -14.78 15.16
C LEU A 86 5.14 -15.01 16.69
N GLY A 87 5.20 -13.94 17.49
CA GLY A 87 5.09 -14.05 18.96
C GLY A 87 3.73 -14.59 19.41
N GLU A 88 2.66 -14.14 18.79
CA GLU A 88 1.31 -14.64 19.08
C GLU A 88 1.19 -16.13 18.68
N LEU A 89 1.79 -16.53 17.56
CA LEU A 89 1.81 -17.93 17.16
C LEU A 89 2.66 -18.78 18.11
N GLU A 90 3.72 -18.22 18.72
CA GLU A 90 4.48 -18.88 19.80
C GLU A 90 3.61 -19.10 21.03
N ASP A 91 2.77 -18.11 21.42
CA ASP A 91 1.84 -18.24 22.54
C ASP A 91 0.80 -19.33 22.27
N VAL A 92 0.27 -19.42 21.04
CA VAL A 92 -0.61 -20.51 20.62
C VAL A 92 0.07 -21.86 20.75
N MET A 93 1.29 -22.00 20.27
CA MET A 93 2.05 -23.27 20.38
C MET A 93 2.27 -23.65 21.85
N ASN A 94 2.64 -22.69 22.71
CA ASN A 94 2.79 -22.93 24.14
C ASN A 94 1.46 -23.40 24.79
N SER A 95 0.34 -22.80 24.43
CA SER A 95 -0.99 -23.19 24.97
C SER A 95 -1.39 -24.63 24.56
N TRP A 96 -0.85 -25.12 23.44
CA TRP A 96 -1.06 -26.49 22.96
C TRP A 96 0.06 -27.45 23.37
N ASN A 97 0.92 -27.08 24.34
CA ASN A 97 2.08 -27.85 24.76
C ASN A 97 3.01 -28.24 23.59
N GLN A 98 3.09 -27.40 22.57
CA GLN A 98 3.99 -27.57 21.44
C GLN A 98 5.27 -26.75 21.62
N PRO A 99 6.43 -27.26 21.16
CA PRO A 99 7.68 -26.50 21.21
C PRO A 99 7.60 -25.18 20.42
N LYS A 100 8.17 -24.10 20.94
CA LYS A 100 8.17 -22.75 20.31
C LYS A 100 8.69 -22.74 18.87
N TYR A 101 9.68 -23.59 18.55
CA TYR A 101 10.20 -23.64 17.18
C TYR A 101 9.16 -24.05 16.14
N ARG A 102 8.05 -24.70 16.55
CA ARG A 102 6.93 -25.03 15.64
C ARG A 102 6.24 -23.79 15.13
N ALA A 103 6.11 -22.75 15.94
CA ALA A 103 5.58 -21.46 15.47
C ALA A 103 6.40 -20.90 14.32
N LYS A 104 7.74 -20.92 14.44
CA LYS A 104 8.65 -20.47 13.38
C LYS A 104 8.54 -21.31 12.12
N GLN A 105 8.40 -22.64 12.25
CA GLN A 105 8.19 -23.53 11.10
C GLN A 105 6.87 -23.21 10.39
N ILE A 106 5.76 -23.08 11.13
CA ILE A 106 4.45 -22.74 10.58
C ILE A 106 4.51 -21.36 9.93
N TRP A 107 5.11 -20.38 10.62
CA TRP A 107 5.29 -19.02 10.09
C TRP A 107 6.03 -19.02 8.75
N ASN A 108 7.12 -19.77 8.64
CA ASN A 108 7.87 -19.88 7.38
C ASN A 108 6.98 -20.44 6.25
N PHE A 109 6.17 -21.47 6.51
CA PHE A 109 5.25 -22.01 5.52
C PHE A 109 4.21 -20.96 5.07
N VAL A 110 3.59 -20.25 6.01
CA VAL A 110 2.51 -19.32 5.67
C VAL A 110 3.01 -17.99 5.12
N SER A 111 4.12 -17.44 5.61
CA SER A 111 4.64 -16.13 5.20
C SER A 111 5.62 -16.22 4.04
N GLU A 112 6.62 -17.13 4.10
CA GLU A 112 7.70 -17.18 3.11
C GLU A 112 7.40 -18.12 1.93
N GLN A 113 6.83 -19.30 2.21
CA GLN A 113 6.52 -20.27 1.16
C GLN A 113 5.15 -20.05 0.54
N GLY A 114 4.28 -19.30 1.20
CA GLY A 114 2.97 -18.93 0.65
C GLY A 114 1.97 -20.08 0.58
N VAL A 115 2.12 -21.14 1.39
CA VAL A 115 1.19 -22.28 1.38
C VAL A 115 -0.24 -21.81 1.69
N ARG A 116 -1.21 -22.52 1.10
CA ARG A 116 -2.64 -22.22 1.26
C ARG A 116 -3.39 -23.28 2.06
N ASP A 117 -2.72 -24.36 2.42
CA ASP A 117 -3.29 -25.49 3.13
C ASP A 117 -2.28 -26.05 4.16
N PHE A 118 -2.76 -26.41 5.35
CA PHE A 118 -1.96 -27.00 6.39
C PHE A 118 -1.43 -28.41 6.00
N SER A 119 -2.15 -29.13 5.13
CA SER A 119 -1.70 -30.44 4.65
C SER A 119 -0.36 -30.38 3.90
N SER A 120 -0.06 -29.25 3.26
CA SER A 120 1.19 -28.99 2.53
C SER A 120 2.42 -28.80 3.45
N MET A 121 2.23 -28.68 4.75
CA MET A 121 3.31 -28.48 5.73
C MET A 121 3.96 -29.81 6.14
N THR A 122 4.70 -30.44 5.23
CA THR A 122 5.15 -31.83 5.35
C THR A 122 6.07 -32.12 6.54
N ASN A 123 6.81 -31.12 7.03
CA ASN A 123 7.68 -31.25 8.22
C ASN A 123 6.97 -30.93 9.55
N ILE A 124 5.67 -30.65 9.52
CA ILE A 124 4.81 -30.49 10.70
C ILE A 124 4.07 -31.82 10.95
N PRO A 125 4.06 -32.36 12.20
CA PRO A 125 3.33 -33.57 12.51
C PRO A 125 1.88 -33.53 12.09
N LYS A 126 1.33 -34.65 11.61
CA LYS A 126 -0.05 -34.73 11.12
C LYS A 126 -1.05 -34.25 12.17
N SER A 127 -0.88 -34.71 13.44
CA SER A 127 -1.75 -34.30 14.56
C SER A 127 -1.79 -32.78 14.74
N LEU A 128 -0.64 -32.10 14.66
CA LEU A 128 -0.58 -30.65 14.77
C LEU A 128 -1.21 -29.96 13.55
N ARG A 129 -1.03 -30.49 12.33
CA ARG A 129 -1.71 -29.98 11.13
C ARG A 129 -3.23 -30.11 11.23
N ASP A 130 -3.70 -31.22 11.76
CA ASP A 130 -5.13 -31.45 11.98
C ASP A 130 -5.69 -30.46 13.01
N THR A 131 -4.98 -30.23 14.13
CA THR A 131 -5.33 -29.22 15.14
C THR A 131 -5.35 -27.80 14.54
N LEU A 132 -4.31 -27.44 13.77
CA LEU A 132 -4.27 -26.15 13.06
C LEU A 132 -5.49 -26.00 12.14
N SER A 133 -5.84 -27.03 11.38
CA SER A 133 -6.98 -27.02 10.46
C SER A 133 -8.34 -26.90 11.16
N GLN A 134 -8.44 -27.37 12.42
CA GLN A 134 -9.66 -27.22 13.22
C GLN A 134 -9.87 -25.77 13.67
N HIS A 135 -8.80 -25.09 14.09
CA HIS A 135 -8.89 -23.77 14.73
C HIS A 135 -8.63 -22.62 13.76
N PHE A 136 -7.82 -22.82 12.71
CA PHE A 136 -7.37 -21.78 11.81
C PHE A 136 -7.73 -22.04 10.36
N CYS A 137 -7.76 -20.97 9.56
CA CYS A 137 -7.66 -21.00 8.10
C CYS A 137 -6.40 -20.25 7.66
N ILE A 138 -5.89 -20.55 6.46
CA ILE A 138 -4.78 -19.81 5.84
C ILE A 138 -5.34 -18.90 4.77
N GLY A 139 -5.42 -17.61 5.10
CA GLY A 139 -6.02 -16.60 4.23
C GLY A 139 -7.55 -16.58 4.33
N SER A 140 -8.10 -15.38 4.19
CA SER A 140 -9.53 -15.10 4.26
C SER A 140 -10.10 -14.66 2.91
N LEU A 141 -9.24 -14.29 1.96
CA LEU A 141 -9.64 -13.80 0.65
C LEU A 141 -9.95 -14.96 -0.30
N LYS A 142 -11.18 -15.00 -0.82
CA LYS A 142 -11.60 -15.96 -1.85
C LYS A 142 -11.58 -15.29 -3.22
N VAL A 143 -10.92 -15.87 -4.21
CA VAL A 143 -10.99 -15.39 -5.58
C VAL A 143 -12.41 -15.63 -6.12
N ALA A 144 -13.17 -14.55 -6.27
CA ALA A 144 -14.52 -14.60 -6.82
C ALA A 144 -14.52 -14.52 -8.36
N VAL A 145 -13.62 -13.72 -8.95
CA VAL A 145 -13.46 -13.57 -10.40
C VAL A 145 -12.00 -13.30 -10.71
N GLU A 146 -11.49 -13.94 -11.76
CA GLU A 146 -10.19 -13.65 -12.35
C GLU A 146 -10.37 -13.29 -13.83
N GLN A 147 -9.67 -12.25 -14.27
CA GLN A 147 -9.62 -11.82 -15.67
C GLN A 147 -8.16 -11.64 -16.09
N LYS A 148 -7.84 -12.12 -17.30
CA LYS A 148 -6.50 -11.97 -17.89
C LYS A 148 -6.58 -11.14 -19.16
N SER A 149 -5.78 -10.10 -19.22
CA SER A 149 -5.61 -9.24 -20.39
C SER A 149 -4.64 -9.86 -21.41
N ARG A 150 -4.74 -9.41 -22.65
CA ARG A 150 -3.79 -9.78 -23.72
C ARG A 150 -2.36 -9.34 -23.43
N ASP A 151 -2.17 -8.29 -22.63
CA ASP A 151 -0.86 -7.78 -22.22
C ASP A 151 -0.27 -8.51 -21.00
N GLY A 152 -0.92 -9.60 -20.56
CA GLY A 152 -0.52 -10.40 -19.41
C GLY A 152 -0.98 -9.84 -18.05
N THR A 153 -1.66 -8.71 -18.02
CA THR A 153 -2.24 -8.16 -16.77
C THR A 153 -3.33 -9.10 -16.25
N VAL A 154 -3.28 -9.38 -14.94
CA VAL A 154 -4.27 -10.20 -14.25
C VAL A 154 -5.03 -9.34 -13.25
N LYS A 155 -6.36 -9.27 -13.39
CA LYS A 155 -7.24 -8.63 -12.42
C LYS A 155 -8.01 -9.68 -11.64
N ARG A 156 -7.99 -9.58 -10.32
CA ARG A 156 -8.74 -10.43 -9.41
C ARG A 156 -9.70 -9.62 -8.56
N ALA A 157 -10.90 -10.16 -8.47
CA ALA A 157 -11.84 -9.77 -7.45
C ALA A 157 -11.78 -10.79 -6.31
N TYR A 158 -11.57 -10.29 -5.11
CA TYR A 158 -11.60 -11.10 -3.89
C TYR A 158 -12.90 -10.84 -3.14
N GLU A 159 -13.52 -11.92 -2.69
CA GLU A 159 -14.59 -11.87 -1.72
C GLU A 159 -13.98 -11.89 -0.30
N LEU A 160 -14.35 -10.89 0.48
CA LEU A 160 -13.99 -10.75 1.89
C LEU A 160 -14.92 -11.60 2.78
N PRO A 161 -14.55 -11.89 4.04
CA PRO A 161 -15.40 -12.69 4.95
C PRO A 161 -16.82 -12.14 5.16
N ASP A 162 -17.03 -10.84 5.01
CA ASP A 162 -18.32 -10.17 5.11
C ASP A 162 -19.08 -10.10 3.76
N GLY A 163 -18.58 -10.77 2.72
CA GLY A 163 -19.17 -10.80 1.39
C GLY A 163 -18.91 -9.55 0.54
N GLN A 164 -18.15 -8.56 1.04
CA GLN A 164 -17.71 -7.43 0.21
C GLN A 164 -16.69 -7.90 -0.82
N LEU A 165 -16.63 -7.19 -1.93
CA LEU A 165 -15.68 -7.49 -3.02
C LEU A 165 -14.65 -6.38 -3.13
N VAL A 166 -13.38 -6.76 -3.26
CA VAL A 166 -12.28 -5.84 -3.58
C VAL A 166 -11.48 -6.36 -4.75
N GLU A 167 -10.94 -5.47 -5.55
CA GLU A 167 -10.14 -5.83 -6.71
C GLU A 167 -8.67 -5.53 -6.49
N SER A 168 -7.81 -6.39 -7.04
CA SER A 168 -6.39 -6.12 -7.19
C SER A 168 -5.87 -6.58 -8.55
N VAL A 169 -4.76 -6.02 -8.98
CA VAL A 169 -4.23 -6.20 -10.33
C VAL A 169 -2.73 -6.55 -10.26
N LEU A 170 -2.33 -7.61 -10.95
CA LEU A 170 -0.94 -7.94 -11.21
C LEU A 170 -0.55 -7.49 -12.61
N MET A 171 0.46 -6.65 -12.72
CA MET A 171 0.94 -6.08 -13.97
C MET A 171 2.36 -6.57 -14.26
N PRO A 172 2.59 -7.39 -15.31
CA PRO A 172 3.92 -7.72 -15.79
C PRO A 172 4.46 -6.59 -16.68
N TYR A 173 5.76 -6.34 -16.60
CA TYR A 173 6.47 -5.38 -17.46
C TYR A 173 7.59 -6.08 -18.23
N SER A 174 7.94 -5.55 -19.41
CA SER A 174 8.98 -6.09 -20.28
C SER A 174 10.38 -6.07 -19.67
N ASP A 175 10.61 -5.17 -18.71
CA ASP A 175 11.86 -5.05 -17.95
C ASP A 175 11.98 -6.06 -16.78
N GLY A 176 11.09 -7.04 -16.72
CA GLY A 176 11.07 -8.07 -15.68
C GLY A 176 10.32 -7.69 -14.41
N ARG A 177 9.87 -6.45 -14.25
CA ARG A 177 9.06 -6.06 -13.08
C ARG A 177 7.70 -6.76 -13.07
N ARG A 178 7.28 -7.14 -11.87
CA ARG A 178 5.93 -7.65 -11.56
C ARG A 178 5.36 -6.75 -10.47
N THR A 179 4.37 -5.94 -10.81
CA THR A 179 3.78 -4.94 -9.89
C THR A 179 2.38 -5.35 -9.49
N ALA A 180 2.12 -5.47 -8.18
CA ALA A 180 0.77 -5.64 -7.66
C ALA A 180 0.16 -4.28 -7.30
N CYS A 181 -0.98 -3.97 -7.87
CA CYS A 181 -1.85 -2.87 -7.45
C CYS A 181 -2.93 -3.43 -6.53
N ILE A 182 -2.92 -3.03 -5.26
CA ILE A 182 -3.78 -3.58 -4.21
C ILE A 182 -4.67 -2.53 -3.59
N SER A 183 -5.79 -2.99 -3.03
CA SER A 183 -6.85 -2.19 -2.43
C SER A 183 -6.65 -2.01 -0.93
N SER A 184 -7.05 -0.87 -0.39
CA SER A 184 -6.97 -0.52 1.03
C SER A 184 -8.34 -0.39 1.71
N GLN A 185 -9.42 -0.28 0.92
CA GLN A 185 -10.80 -0.14 1.43
C GLN A 185 -11.77 -0.91 0.51
N ALA A 186 -12.89 -1.33 1.05
CA ALA A 186 -14.06 -1.71 0.26
C ALA A 186 -14.84 -0.42 -0.08
N GLY A 187 -14.74 0.00 -1.36
CA GLY A 187 -15.20 1.33 -1.79
C GLY A 187 -14.22 2.45 -1.44
N CYS A 188 -14.65 3.72 -1.59
CA CYS A 188 -13.82 4.89 -1.27
C CYS A 188 -14.71 6.10 -0.96
N GLY A 189 -14.45 6.77 0.16
CA GLY A 189 -15.21 7.94 0.60
C GLY A 189 -14.75 9.28 0.01
N MET A 190 -13.71 9.28 -0.85
CA MET A 190 -13.13 10.54 -1.36
C MET A 190 -13.95 11.20 -2.46
N GLY A 191 -14.82 10.45 -3.15
CA GLY A 191 -15.77 11.01 -4.12
C GLY A 191 -15.14 11.61 -5.38
N CYS A 192 -13.90 11.21 -5.76
CA CYS A 192 -13.28 11.68 -7.01
C CYS A 192 -14.17 11.33 -8.20
N THR A 193 -14.56 12.32 -9.01
CA THR A 193 -15.60 12.17 -10.03
C THR A 193 -15.19 11.23 -11.17
N PHE A 194 -13.90 11.18 -11.50
CA PHE A 194 -13.33 10.34 -12.57
C PHE A 194 -13.01 8.90 -12.14
N CYS A 195 -13.19 8.55 -10.84
CA CYS A 195 -12.83 7.26 -10.30
C CYS A 195 -14.07 6.40 -10.01
N ALA A 196 -14.18 5.23 -10.64
CA ALA A 196 -15.30 4.33 -10.43
C ALA A 196 -15.46 3.90 -8.95
N THR A 197 -14.34 3.69 -8.25
CA THR A 197 -14.37 3.40 -6.80
C THR A 197 -14.90 4.57 -5.98
N GLY A 198 -14.50 5.83 -6.34
CA GLY A 198 -14.99 7.03 -5.67
C GLY A 198 -16.50 7.28 -5.88
N GLN A 199 -17.02 6.85 -7.02
CA GLN A 199 -18.46 6.92 -7.35
C GLN A 199 -19.29 5.88 -6.59
N MET A 200 -18.67 4.84 -6.02
CA MET A 200 -19.38 3.78 -5.29
C MET A 200 -19.69 4.12 -3.83
N GLY A 201 -18.97 5.09 -3.27
CA GLY A 201 -19.00 5.38 -1.85
C GLY A 201 -18.11 4.43 -1.02
N PHE A 202 -18.05 4.69 0.27
CA PHE A 202 -17.26 3.96 1.25
C PHE A 202 -18.11 2.90 1.96
N VAL A 203 -17.56 1.71 2.15
CA VAL A 203 -18.18 0.65 2.94
C VAL A 203 -17.40 0.44 4.24
N ARG A 204 -16.15 0.00 4.15
CA ARG A 204 -15.24 -0.16 5.30
C ARG A 204 -13.77 -0.14 4.93
N ASN A 205 -12.96 0.07 5.93
CA ASN A 205 -11.52 -0.18 5.83
C ASN A 205 -11.23 -1.68 5.70
N LEU A 206 -10.18 -2.03 4.95
CA LEU A 206 -9.59 -3.36 5.01
C LEU A 206 -8.66 -3.44 6.22
N THR A 207 -8.59 -4.62 6.83
CA THR A 207 -7.58 -4.93 7.85
C THR A 207 -6.19 -5.03 7.20
N SER A 208 -5.14 -4.89 7.99
CA SER A 208 -3.76 -5.05 7.52
C SER A 208 -3.54 -6.43 6.88
N THR A 209 -4.17 -7.46 7.42
CA THR A 209 -4.13 -8.83 6.87
C THR A 209 -4.81 -8.92 5.51
N GLU A 210 -6.01 -8.36 5.33
CA GLU A 210 -6.73 -8.35 4.05
C GLU A 210 -5.94 -7.57 2.97
N ILE A 211 -5.25 -6.50 3.34
CA ILE A 211 -4.36 -5.75 2.44
C ILE A 211 -3.14 -6.60 2.07
N PHE A 212 -2.48 -7.18 3.06
CA PHE A 212 -1.29 -8.01 2.88
C PHE A 212 -1.57 -9.26 2.03
N GLU A 213 -2.69 -9.94 2.25
CA GLU A 213 -3.07 -11.16 1.51
C GLU A 213 -3.18 -10.95 0.00
N GLN A 214 -3.60 -9.77 -0.46
CA GLN A 214 -3.66 -9.47 -1.90
C GLN A 214 -2.28 -9.57 -2.55
N ALA A 215 -1.26 -8.95 -1.93
CA ALA A 215 0.13 -9.01 -2.41
C ALA A 215 0.73 -10.42 -2.25
N ARG A 216 0.48 -11.07 -1.10
CA ARG A 216 0.96 -12.42 -0.81
C ARG A 216 0.47 -13.44 -1.83
N THR A 217 -0.81 -13.34 -2.23
CA THR A 217 -1.40 -14.27 -3.21
C THR A 217 -0.67 -14.19 -4.55
N PHE A 218 -0.38 -12.98 -5.05
CA PHE A 218 0.40 -12.80 -6.27
C PHE A 218 1.85 -13.24 -6.11
N ALA A 219 2.48 -12.95 -4.97
CA ALA A 219 3.85 -13.37 -4.71
C ALA A 219 4.01 -14.89 -4.68
N ALA A 220 3.08 -15.60 -4.03
CA ALA A 220 3.08 -17.06 -3.97
C ALA A 220 2.88 -17.69 -5.35
N GLU A 221 2.00 -17.12 -6.17
CA GLU A 221 1.75 -17.62 -7.53
C GLU A 221 2.97 -17.43 -8.43
N LEU A 222 3.57 -16.25 -8.45
CA LEU A 222 4.77 -15.99 -9.25
C LEU A 222 5.92 -16.93 -8.87
N LYS A 223 6.08 -17.22 -7.56
CA LYS A 223 7.10 -18.16 -7.06
C LYS A 223 6.82 -19.61 -7.49
N SER A 224 5.56 -19.99 -7.71
CA SER A 224 5.16 -21.34 -8.12
C SER A 224 5.28 -21.60 -9.61
N LEU A 225 5.60 -20.58 -10.42
CA LEU A 225 5.79 -20.75 -11.85
C LEU A 225 7.00 -21.64 -12.17
N PRO A 226 6.93 -22.49 -13.21
CA PRO A 226 8.02 -23.42 -13.55
C PRO A 226 9.39 -22.77 -13.78
N SER A 227 9.39 -21.51 -14.23
CA SER A 227 10.62 -20.75 -14.44
C SER A 227 11.39 -20.45 -13.14
N GLY A 228 10.71 -20.49 -11.97
CA GLY A 228 11.29 -20.18 -10.66
C GLY A 228 11.94 -18.81 -10.52
N SER A 229 11.99 -18.04 -11.62
CA SER A 229 12.71 -16.77 -11.73
C SER A 229 11.82 -15.54 -11.52
N GLU A 230 10.49 -15.71 -11.51
CA GLU A 230 9.57 -14.60 -11.37
C GLU A 230 9.25 -14.31 -9.89
N ARG A 231 9.36 -13.05 -9.53
CA ARG A 231 9.01 -12.59 -8.18
C ARG A 231 8.20 -11.29 -8.24
N LEU A 232 7.34 -11.11 -7.26
CA LEU A 232 6.69 -9.81 -7.06
C LEU A 232 7.77 -8.78 -6.68
N SER A 233 7.95 -7.76 -7.52
CA SER A 233 9.01 -6.77 -7.35
C SER A 233 8.52 -5.45 -6.76
N ASN A 234 7.27 -5.08 -7.03
CA ASN A 234 6.70 -3.80 -6.62
C ASN A 234 5.26 -3.97 -6.14
N VAL A 235 4.88 -3.15 -5.16
CA VAL A 235 3.49 -3.04 -4.70
C VAL A 235 3.07 -1.58 -4.70
N VAL A 236 1.89 -1.29 -5.21
CA VAL A 236 1.30 0.06 -5.21
C VAL A 236 -0.09 0.04 -4.58
N MET A 237 -0.31 0.90 -3.59
CA MET A 237 -1.62 1.12 -2.95
C MET A 237 -2.44 2.09 -3.82
N MET A 238 -2.84 1.63 -5.02
CA MET A 238 -3.56 2.41 -6.03
C MET A 238 -4.82 1.68 -6.51
N GLY A 239 -5.25 0.67 -5.76
CA GLY A 239 -6.49 -0.05 -6.01
C GLY A 239 -7.71 0.71 -5.48
N MET A 240 -8.64 0.00 -4.86
CA MET A 240 -9.82 0.58 -4.25
C MET A 240 -9.48 1.21 -2.88
N GLY A 241 -9.97 2.43 -2.63
CA GLY A 241 -9.82 3.13 -1.36
C GLY A 241 -8.77 4.24 -1.35
N GLU A 242 -8.77 5.00 -0.25
CA GLU A 242 -7.75 5.99 0.09
C GLU A 242 -6.84 5.43 1.19
N PRO A 243 -5.58 5.11 0.88
CA PRO A 243 -4.69 4.47 1.84
C PRO A 243 -4.48 5.27 3.13
N LEU A 244 -4.35 6.59 3.04
CA LEU A 244 -4.12 7.42 4.23
C LEU A 244 -5.38 7.63 5.09
N ALA A 245 -6.57 7.29 4.58
CA ALA A 245 -7.78 7.21 5.40
C ALA A 245 -7.86 5.88 6.20
N ASN A 246 -7.06 4.88 5.82
CA ASN A 246 -6.88 3.61 6.53
C ASN A 246 -5.43 3.44 7.03
N TYR A 247 -4.88 4.50 7.61
CA TYR A 247 -3.45 4.69 7.82
C TYR A 247 -2.76 3.52 8.54
N ASP A 248 -3.26 3.14 9.71
CA ASP A 248 -2.58 2.15 10.57
C ASP A 248 -2.55 0.76 9.92
N ASN A 249 -3.66 0.32 9.33
CA ASN A 249 -3.72 -0.96 8.62
C ASN A 249 -2.84 -0.96 7.36
N VAL A 250 -2.79 0.15 6.62
CA VAL A 250 -1.95 0.29 5.44
C VAL A 250 -0.47 0.28 5.82
N LEU A 251 -0.08 1.02 6.85
CA LEU A 251 1.30 1.06 7.33
C LEU A 251 1.77 -0.32 7.78
N GLU A 252 0.97 -1.02 8.59
CA GLU A 252 1.25 -2.38 9.04
C GLU A 252 1.37 -3.35 7.85
N ALA A 253 0.43 -3.31 6.90
CA ALA A 253 0.50 -4.14 5.69
C ALA A 253 1.77 -3.86 4.87
N CYS A 254 2.17 -2.59 4.69
CA CYS A 254 3.41 -2.22 4.01
C CYS A 254 4.65 -2.79 4.73
N ILE A 255 4.69 -2.74 6.06
CA ILE A 255 5.76 -3.30 6.87
C ILE A 255 5.83 -4.83 6.68
N ARG A 256 4.68 -5.51 6.69
CA ARG A 256 4.59 -6.95 6.45
C ARG A 256 5.04 -7.31 5.04
N ILE A 257 4.58 -6.60 4.01
CA ILE A 257 5.00 -6.78 2.62
C ILE A 257 6.51 -6.64 2.48
N ASN A 258 7.10 -5.64 3.13
CA ASN A 258 8.55 -5.44 3.14
C ASN A 258 9.29 -6.59 3.81
N LYS A 259 8.86 -6.99 5.02
CA LYS A 259 9.58 -7.98 5.85
C LYS A 259 9.31 -9.42 5.42
N GLU A 260 8.04 -9.77 5.15
CA GLU A 260 7.62 -11.16 4.92
C GLU A 260 7.71 -11.56 3.43
N LEU A 261 7.44 -10.63 2.49
CA LEU A 261 7.57 -10.91 1.06
C LEU A 261 8.92 -10.47 0.47
N GLY A 262 9.78 -9.84 1.26
CA GLY A 262 11.11 -9.39 0.83
C GLY A 262 11.10 -8.28 -0.22
N ILE A 263 10.00 -7.54 -0.33
CA ILE A 263 9.89 -6.42 -1.28
C ILE A 263 10.51 -5.18 -0.64
N GLY A 264 11.55 -4.62 -1.26
CA GLY A 264 12.24 -3.45 -0.73
C GLY A 264 11.29 -2.27 -0.49
N ALA A 265 11.42 -1.57 0.64
CA ALA A 265 10.51 -0.50 1.04
C ALA A 265 10.31 0.57 -0.06
N ARG A 266 11.36 0.89 -0.84
CA ARG A 266 11.30 1.83 -1.97
C ARG A 266 10.47 1.33 -3.16
N HIS A 267 10.16 0.04 -3.20
CA HIS A 267 9.32 -0.59 -4.21
C HIS A 267 7.86 -0.74 -3.74
N ILE A 268 7.53 -0.24 -2.54
CA ILE A 268 6.19 -0.15 -2.00
C ILE A 268 5.76 1.31 -2.07
N THR A 269 4.72 1.60 -2.86
CA THR A 269 4.20 2.96 -3.07
C THR A 269 2.87 3.13 -2.36
N ILE A 270 2.81 4.10 -1.45
CA ILE A 270 1.56 4.56 -0.83
C ILE A 270 1.08 5.75 -1.63
N SER A 271 -0.10 5.62 -2.25
CA SER A 271 -0.73 6.71 -2.99
C SER A 271 -1.79 7.39 -2.14
N THR A 272 -1.99 8.70 -2.31
CA THR A 272 -3.00 9.45 -1.56
C THR A 272 -3.59 10.57 -2.39
N VAL A 273 -4.86 10.85 -2.17
CA VAL A 273 -5.54 12.05 -2.72
C VAL A 273 -5.06 13.34 -2.04
N GLY A 274 -4.21 13.26 -1.00
CA GLY A 274 -3.64 14.43 -0.33
C GLY A 274 -4.28 14.76 1.01
N ILE A 275 -4.41 13.78 1.92
CA ILE A 275 -4.79 14.02 3.32
C ILE A 275 -3.56 14.58 4.04
N ALA A 276 -3.39 15.92 3.99
CA ALA A 276 -2.19 16.62 4.43
C ALA A 276 -1.71 16.24 5.84
N PRO A 277 -2.54 16.14 6.89
CA PRO A 277 -2.10 15.71 8.22
C PRO A 277 -1.50 14.30 8.23
N LYS A 278 -2.01 13.40 7.37
CA LYS A 278 -1.51 12.02 7.27
C LYS A 278 -0.21 11.92 6.47
N ILE A 279 0.01 12.82 5.50
CA ILE A 279 1.31 12.96 4.82
C ILE A 279 2.37 13.39 5.83
N ARG A 280 2.08 14.36 6.70
CA ARG A 280 2.97 14.80 7.79
C ARG A 280 3.23 13.68 8.81
N GLN A 281 2.21 12.86 9.10
CA GLN A 281 2.38 11.68 9.95
C GLN A 281 3.33 10.66 9.30
N LEU A 282 3.13 10.35 8.01
CA LEU A 282 3.96 9.41 7.25
C LEU A 282 5.43 9.88 7.13
N ALA A 283 5.66 11.20 7.10
CA ALA A 283 7.01 11.77 7.07
C ALA A 283 7.85 11.45 8.32
N LYS A 284 7.20 11.14 9.45
CA LYS A 284 7.85 10.80 10.73
C LYS A 284 8.12 9.30 10.89
N GLU A 285 7.58 8.47 9.99
CA GLU A 285 7.79 7.03 10.05
C GLU A 285 9.22 6.65 9.63
N PRO A 286 9.86 5.68 10.31
CA PRO A 286 11.24 5.27 10.01
C PRO A 286 11.35 4.45 8.71
N HIS A 287 10.27 4.30 7.95
CA HIS A 287 10.19 3.44 6.77
C HIS A 287 10.39 4.21 5.48
N GLN A 288 11.07 3.59 4.50
CA GLN A 288 11.40 4.22 3.22
C GLN A 288 10.37 3.91 2.11
N PHE A 289 9.07 3.89 2.44
CA PHE A 289 8.02 3.72 1.43
C PHE A 289 7.97 4.91 0.48
N THR A 290 7.61 4.68 -0.78
CA THR A 290 7.46 5.74 -1.77
C THR A 290 6.10 6.41 -1.61
N LEU A 291 6.08 7.75 -1.62
CA LEU A 291 4.83 8.53 -1.59
C LEU A 291 4.45 8.97 -3.00
N ALA A 292 3.21 8.69 -3.40
CA ALA A 292 2.58 9.21 -4.59
C ALA A 292 1.37 10.09 -4.20
N VAL A 293 1.24 11.27 -4.81
CA VAL A 293 0.17 12.21 -4.52
C VAL A 293 -0.69 12.42 -5.76
N SER A 294 -1.96 12.05 -5.67
CA SER A 294 -2.97 12.29 -6.70
C SER A 294 -3.32 13.78 -6.72
N LEU A 295 -2.68 14.55 -7.62
CA LEU A 295 -2.89 16.00 -7.73
C LEU A 295 -3.98 16.34 -8.73
N HIS A 296 -3.85 15.90 -9.97
CA HIS A 296 -4.77 15.93 -11.11
C HIS A 296 -5.21 17.31 -11.61
N GLU A 297 -5.03 18.37 -10.83
CA GLU A 297 -5.30 19.78 -11.19
C GLU A 297 -4.31 20.71 -10.49
N ALA A 298 -4.06 21.87 -11.08
CA ALA A 298 -3.06 22.83 -10.60
C ALA A 298 -3.66 24.04 -9.87
N THR A 299 -4.99 24.15 -9.80
CA THR A 299 -5.73 25.23 -9.09
C THR A 299 -6.81 24.66 -8.20
N ASP A 300 -7.10 25.32 -7.08
CA ASP A 300 -8.10 24.86 -6.12
C ASP A 300 -9.52 24.76 -6.73
N ILE A 301 -9.87 25.68 -7.62
CA ILE A 301 -11.17 25.68 -8.30
C ILE A 301 -11.30 24.42 -9.15
N ALA A 302 -10.33 24.17 -10.03
CA ALA A 302 -10.34 23.01 -10.92
C ALA A 302 -10.22 21.69 -10.11
N ARG A 303 -9.34 21.64 -9.12
CA ARG A 303 -9.15 20.44 -8.30
C ARG A 303 -10.40 20.09 -7.49
N SER A 304 -11.07 21.10 -6.91
CA SER A 304 -12.31 20.90 -6.14
C SER A 304 -13.47 20.39 -6.99
N SER A 305 -13.47 20.66 -8.30
CA SER A 305 -14.50 20.19 -9.22
C SER A 305 -14.43 18.68 -9.49
N ILE A 306 -13.25 18.09 -9.40
CA ILE A 306 -13.03 16.64 -9.66
C ILE A 306 -12.62 15.86 -8.43
N MET A 307 -12.10 16.51 -7.39
CA MET A 307 -11.62 15.90 -6.14
C MET A 307 -12.17 16.67 -4.93
N PRO A 308 -13.31 16.24 -4.34
CA PRO A 308 -13.95 16.94 -3.23
C PRO A 308 -13.07 17.13 -1.99
N VAL A 309 -12.08 16.25 -1.79
CA VAL A 309 -11.08 16.33 -0.69
C VAL A 309 -10.35 17.67 -0.68
N ASN A 310 -10.20 18.33 -1.83
CA ASN A 310 -9.54 19.64 -1.95
C ASN A 310 -10.24 20.76 -1.16
N LYS A 311 -11.55 20.65 -0.94
CA LYS A 311 -12.29 21.60 -0.11
C LYS A 311 -11.84 21.56 1.35
N ARG A 312 -11.36 20.40 1.82
CA ARG A 312 -10.86 20.22 3.19
C ARG A 312 -9.34 20.46 3.29
N PHE A 313 -8.60 20.06 2.26
CA PHE A 313 -7.15 20.21 2.17
C PHE A 313 -6.80 20.88 0.86
N PRO A 314 -6.79 22.23 0.80
CA PRO A 314 -6.47 22.99 -0.41
C PRO A 314 -5.03 22.70 -0.88
N ILE A 315 -4.74 23.06 -2.13
CA ILE A 315 -3.45 22.82 -2.76
C ILE A 315 -2.30 23.42 -1.93
N SER A 316 -2.48 24.60 -1.34
CA SER A 316 -1.45 25.20 -0.50
C SER A 316 -1.07 24.31 0.68
N GLU A 317 -2.05 23.83 1.45
CA GLU A 317 -1.81 22.94 2.58
C GLU A 317 -1.20 21.60 2.15
N LEU A 318 -1.64 21.07 1.00
CA LEU A 318 -1.08 19.85 0.41
C LEU A 318 0.39 20.04 0.04
N MET A 319 0.74 21.16 -0.60
CA MET A 319 2.12 21.46 -1.00
C MET A 319 3.03 21.69 0.21
N ASP A 320 2.53 22.32 1.27
CA ASP A 320 3.23 22.47 2.53
C ASP A 320 3.55 21.11 3.16
N ALA A 321 2.55 20.21 3.22
CA ALA A 321 2.75 18.85 3.73
C ALA A 321 3.74 18.04 2.86
N CYS A 322 3.73 18.22 1.55
CA CYS A 322 4.70 17.62 0.64
C CYS A 322 6.13 18.17 0.87
N SER A 323 6.25 19.48 1.07
CA SER A 323 7.54 20.13 1.38
C SER A 323 8.11 19.63 2.72
N GLU A 324 7.28 19.53 3.76
CA GLU A 324 7.66 18.94 5.04
C GLU A 324 8.10 17.48 4.90
N TYR A 325 7.34 16.68 4.13
CA TYR A 325 7.72 15.28 3.86
C TYR A 325 9.09 15.18 3.19
N ILE A 326 9.36 16.01 2.18
CA ILE A 326 10.66 16.04 1.48
C ILE A 326 11.76 16.47 2.44
N THR A 327 11.53 17.50 3.27
CA THR A 327 12.51 18.02 4.22
C THR A 327 12.89 16.98 5.26
N LEU A 328 11.90 16.29 5.84
CA LEU A 328 12.14 15.30 6.89
C LEU A 328 12.73 14.00 6.36
N THR A 329 12.31 13.57 5.17
CA THR A 329 12.71 12.25 4.63
C THR A 329 13.85 12.31 3.61
N GLY A 330 14.12 13.47 3.03
CA GLY A 330 15.04 13.64 1.89
C GLY A 330 14.56 13.00 0.59
N ARG A 331 13.31 12.49 0.53
CA ARG A 331 12.81 11.60 -0.52
C ARG A 331 12.00 12.33 -1.57
N ARG A 332 12.01 11.78 -2.78
CA ARG A 332 11.18 12.26 -3.90
C ARG A 332 9.72 11.88 -3.71
N ILE A 333 8.83 12.78 -4.14
CA ILE A 333 7.39 12.53 -4.27
C ILE A 333 7.05 12.35 -5.75
N SER A 334 6.18 11.38 -6.04
CA SER A 334 5.53 11.23 -7.35
C SER A 334 4.18 11.92 -7.33
N PHE A 335 3.95 12.87 -8.26
CA PHE A 335 2.63 13.47 -8.46
C PHE A 335 1.93 12.76 -9.60
N GLU A 336 0.75 12.21 -9.32
CA GLU A 336 -0.06 11.52 -10.31
C GLU A 336 -1.01 12.53 -10.97
N TRP A 337 -1.07 12.50 -12.31
CA TRP A 337 -1.87 13.41 -13.10
C TRP A 337 -2.72 12.66 -14.13
N ALA A 338 -4.02 12.56 -13.91
CA ALA A 338 -4.95 12.02 -14.89
C ALA A 338 -5.15 13.07 -16.00
N LEU A 339 -4.67 12.79 -17.21
CA LEU A 339 -4.77 13.71 -18.34
C LEU A 339 -6.14 13.58 -19.01
N ILE A 340 -6.96 14.63 -18.90
CA ILE A 340 -8.35 14.68 -19.33
C ILE A 340 -8.46 15.67 -20.52
N ALA A 341 -8.84 15.16 -21.69
CA ALA A 341 -8.95 15.94 -22.92
C ALA A 341 -9.85 17.17 -22.75
N GLY A 342 -9.34 18.33 -23.15
CA GLY A 342 -10.05 19.60 -23.12
C GLY A 342 -10.35 20.16 -21.71
N LYS A 343 -9.79 19.52 -20.65
CA LYS A 343 -9.93 20.00 -19.27
C LYS A 343 -8.58 20.40 -18.67
N ASN A 344 -7.66 19.45 -18.58
CA ASN A 344 -6.36 19.68 -17.91
C ASN A 344 -5.16 19.25 -18.74
N ASP A 345 -5.31 19.17 -20.08
CA ASP A 345 -4.28 18.69 -21.01
C ASP A 345 -3.64 19.81 -21.85
N SER A 346 -3.96 21.09 -21.58
CA SER A 346 -3.41 22.23 -22.32
C SER A 346 -2.01 22.63 -21.83
N PRO A 347 -1.20 23.30 -22.68
CA PRO A 347 0.09 23.85 -22.29
C PRO A 347 0.02 24.86 -21.14
N GLU A 348 -1.09 25.61 -21.03
CA GLU A 348 -1.31 26.59 -19.96
C GLU A 348 -1.44 25.88 -18.61
N VAL A 349 -2.20 24.78 -18.57
CA VAL A 349 -2.33 23.95 -17.35
C VAL A 349 -0.98 23.31 -17.00
N ALA A 350 -0.23 22.84 -17.98
CA ALA A 350 1.13 22.33 -17.74
C ALA A 350 2.06 23.42 -17.15
N ASN A 351 1.94 24.68 -17.62
CA ASN A 351 2.69 25.80 -17.05
C ASN A 351 2.26 26.11 -15.61
N CYS A 352 0.94 26.09 -15.31
CA CYS A 352 0.44 26.25 -13.94
C CYS A 352 0.99 25.15 -13.01
N LEU A 353 0.94 23.89 -13.45
CA LEU A 353 1.48 22.77 -12.71
C LEU A 353 2.99 22.91 -12.48
N GLY A 354 3.75 23.27 -13.53
CA GLY A 354 5.19 23.50 -13.44
C GLY A 354 5.54 24.61 -12.45
N SER A 355 4.76 25.71 -12.43
CA SER A 355 4.93 26.81 -11.48
C SER A 355 4.61 26.37 -10.05
N LEU A 356 3.53 25.59 -9.85
CA LEU A 356 3.13 25.03 -8.56
C LEU A 356 4.22 24.12 -7.98
N LEU A 357 4.83 23.28 -8.80
CA LEU A 357 5.84 22.31 -8.37
C LEU A 357 7.28 22.86 -8.32
N ARG A 358 7.48 24.13 -8.76
CA ARG A 358 8.82 24.75 -8.74
C ARG A 358 9.53 24.69 -7.39
N PRO A 359 8.88 24.91 -6.24
CA PRO A 359 9.53 24.82 -4.94
C PRO A 359 10.07 23.41 -4.63
N LEU A 360 9.52 22.37 -5.26
CA LEU A 360 9.92 20.97 -5.06
C LEU A 360 10.83 20.46 -6.19
N LYS A 361 11.38 21.35 -7.04
CA LYS A 361 12.26 20.97 -8.15
C LYS A 361 13.41 20.09 -7.68
N GLY A 362 13.70 19.01 -8.43
CA GLY A 362 14.71 18.02 -8.10
C GLY A 362 14.27 16.97 -7.06
N LYS A 363 13.16 17.21 -6.38
CA LYS A 363 12.56 16.29 -5.37
C LYS A 363 11.14 15.84 -5.73
N CYS A 364 10.71 16.06 -6.96
CA CYS A 364 9.43 15.58 -7.45
C CYS A 364 9.55 14.98 -8.84
N HIS A 365 8.52 14.26 -9.25
CA HIS A 365 8.32 13.67 -10.56
C HIS A 365 6.83 13.68 -10.87
N VAL A 366 6.44 13.88 -12.12
CA VAL A 366 5.02 13.83 -12.52
C VAL A 366 4.78 12.58 -13.38
N ASN A 367 3.89 11.70 -12.90
CA ASN A 367 3.37 10.58 -13.68
C ASN A 367 2.07 11.00 -14.36
N ILE A 368 2.08 11.09 -15.67
CA ILE A 368 0.92 11.45 -16.46
C ILE A 368 0.20 10.18 -16.90
N ILE A 369 -1.04 10.05 -16.48
CA ILE A 369 -1.89 8.88 -16.71
C ILE A 369 -2.95 9.29 -17.72
N PRO A 370 -2.94 8.80 -18.98
CA PRO A 370 -4.08 8.98 -19.86
C PRO A 370 -5.35 8.47 -19.18
N LEU A 371 -6.39 9.29 -19.11
CA LEU A 371 -7.63 8.95 -18.40
C LEU A 371 -8.18 7.61 -18.88
N ASN A 372 -8.55 6.75 -17.95
CA ASN A 372 -9.29 5.53 -18.28
C ASN A 372 -10.82 5.83 -18.19
N PRO A 373 -11.63 5.33 -19.15
CA PRO A 373 -13.07 5.56 -19.13
C PRO A 373 -13.73 4.90 -17.92
N THR A 374 -14.66 5.62 -17.30
CA THR A 374 -15.53 5.10 -16.24
C THR A 374 -16.99 5.43 -16.55
N SER A 375 -17.93 4.62 -16.12
CA SER A 375 -19.35 4.77 -16.48
C SER A 375 -20.03 6.03 -15.90
N GLY A 376 -19.42 6.67 -14.93
CA GLY A 376 -19.98 7.88 -14.26
C GLY A 376 -19.22 9.15 -14.55
N PHE A 377 -18.35 9.20 -15.58
CA PHE A 377 -17.56 10.37 -15.93
C PHE A 377 -17.37 10.48 -17.45
N ASP A 378 -17.81 11.59 -18.04
CA ASP A 378 -17.82 11.80 -19.50
C ASP A 378 -16.47 12.25 -20.07
N GLY A 379 -15.43 12.41 -19.24
CA GLY A 379 -14.09 12.81 -19.68
C GLY A 379 -13.45 11.76 -20.59
N LYS A 380 -12.67 12.24 -21.56
CA LYS A 380 -11.90 11.40 -22.49
C LYS A 380 -10.42 11.53 -22.22
N ALA A 381 -9.63 10.54 -22.59
CA ALA A 381 -8.17 10.63 -22.56
C ALA A 381 -7.65 11.70 -23.52
N GLY A 382 -6.66 12.48 -23.10
CA GLY A 382 -5.89 13.35 -23.99
C GLY A 382 -5.21 12.53 -25.09
N ASN A 383 -5.06 13.15 -26.28
CA ASN A 383 -4.36 12.50 -27.39
C ASN A 383 -2.83 12.49 -27.17
N SER A 384 -2.10 11.71 -27.99
CA SER A 384 -0.65 11.56 -27.85
C SER A 384 0.12 12.88 -28.04
N ARG A 385 -0.40 13.81 -28.87
CA ARG A 385 0.21 15.13 -29.08
C ARG A 385 0.08 16.03 -27.85
N ALA A 386 -1.12 16.08 -27.24
CA ALA A 386 -1.34 16.82 -25.99
C ALA A 386 -0.46 16.27 -24.87
N LEU A 387 -0.39 14.95 -24.75
CA LEU A 387 0.47 14.26 -23.77
C LEU A 387 1.96 14.63 -23.96
N ALA A 388 2.47 14.55 -25.18
CA ALA A 388 3.86 14.91 -25.49
C ALA A 388 4.16 16.38 -25.21
N ASN A 389 3.27 17.28 -25.59
CA ASN A 389 3.39 18.71 -25.32
C ASN A 389 3.38 19.00 -23.80
N PHE A 390 2.48 18.39 -23.06
CA PHE A 390 2.39 18.52 -21.60
C PHE A 390 3.69 18.11 -20.90
N ILE A 391 4.26 16.97 -21.29
CA ILE A 391 5.55 16.50 -20.79
C ILE A 391 6.67 17.48 -21.17
N THR A 392 6.70 17.95 -22.41
CA THR A 392 7.71 18.89 -22.90
C THR A 392 7.71 20.20 -22.12
N VAL A 393 6.54 20.74 -21.81
CA VAL A 393 6.40 21.96 -20.99
C VAL A 393 6.97 21.74 -19.58
N LEU A 394 6.60 20.65 -18.91
CA LEU A 394 7.09 20.35 -17.55
C LEU A 394 8.61 20.16 -17.54
N ASP A 395 9.13 19.34 -18.45
CA ASP A 395 10.55 18.97 -18.47
C ASP A 395 11.43 20.12 -18.97
N LYS A 396 11.13 20.69 -20.18
CA LYS A 396 12.01 21.68 -20.82
C LYS A 396 11.86 23.07 -20.22
N LYS A 397 10.63 23.50 -19.90
CA LYS A 397 10.40 24.87 -19.41
C LYS A 397 10.57 24.98 -17.89
N HIS A 398 10.10 23.99 -17.13
CA HIS A 398 10.14 24.03 -15.68
C HIS A 398 11.25 23.16 -15.06
N GLY A 399 11.86 22.23 -15.83
CA GLY A 399 12.86 21.29 -15.36
C GLY A 399 12.29 20.31 -14.34
N ILE A 400 11.02 19.95 -14.48
CA ILE A 400 10.33 18.97 -13.65
C ILE A 400 10.21 17.68 -14.47
N PRO A 401 10.88 16.59 -14.08
CA PRO A 401 10.79 15.32 -14.78
C PRO A 401 9.34 14.84 -14.86
N ALA A 402 8.87 14.50 -16.05
CA ALA A 402 7.54 13.98 -16.28
C ALA A 402 7.59 12.77 -17.22
N SER A 403 6.73 11.78 -16.99
CA SER A 403 6.63 10.60 -17.84
C SER A 403 5.19 10.15 -18.02
N ALA A 404 4.89 9.60 -19.20
CA ALA A 404 3.62 8.96 -19.46
C ALA A 404 3.58 7.57 -18.85
N ARG A 405 2.51 7.26 -18.13
CA ARG A 405 2.28 5.91 -17.62
C ARG A 405 1.68 5.03 -18.72
N VAL A 406 2.29 3.87 -18.94
CA VAL A 406 1.75 2.86 -19.85
C VAL A 406 0.46 2.30 -19.27
N ARG A 407 -0.64 2.40 -20.02
CA ARG A 407 -1.92 1.79 -19.64
C ARG A 407 -1.83 0.27 -19.79
N ARG A 408 -2.31 -0.46 -18.77
CA ARG A 408 -2.30 -1.90 -18.73
C ARG A 408 -3.73 -2.44 -18.47
N GLY A 409 -4.03 -3.63 -19.02
CA GLY A 409 -5.29 -4.32 -18.77
C GLY A 409 -6.52 -3.52 -19.19
N ILE A 410 -6.45 -2.75 -20.28
CA ILE A 410 -7.55 -1.86 -20.72
C ILE A 410 -8.77 -2.71 -21.12
N ASP A 411 -8.54 -3.85 -21.77
CA ASP A 411 -9.56 -4.77 -22.26
C ASP A 411 -10.36 -5.46 -21.13
N ILE A 412 -9.83 -5.44 -19.92
CA ILE A 412 -10.46 -6.03 -18.72
C ILE A 412 -10.82 -4.98 -17.66
N ASP A 413 -10.82 -3.69 -17.99
CA ASP A 413 -11.06 -2.58 -17.05
C ASP A 413 -10.15 -2.64 -15.79
N ALA A 414 -8.85 -2.95 -15.99
CA ALA A 414 -7.87 -3.04 -14.91
C ALA A 414 -7.06 -1.76 -14.69
N GLY A 415 -7.35 -0.70 -15.42
CA GLY A 415 -6.65 0.59 -15.32
C GLY A 415 -6.99 1.35 -14.04
N CYS A 416 -6.13 2.32 -13.70
CA CYS A 416 -6.35 3.22 -12.57
C CYS A 416 -7.73 3.89 -12.66
N GLY A 417 -8.47 3.89 -11.56
CA GLY A 417 -9.81 4.47 -11.47
C GLY A 417 -10.94 3.59 -12.01
N GLN A 418 -10.66 2.39 -12.56
CA GLN A 418 -11.68 1.51 -13.16
C GLN A 418 -12.22 0.41 -12.24
N LEU A 419 -11.56 0.15 -11.11
CA LEU A 419 -11.93 -0.92 -10.20
C LEU A 419 -13.29 -0.68 -9.55
N THR A 420 -14.19 -1.67 -9.59
CA THR A 420 -15.57 -1.51 -9.13
C THR A 420 -16.25 -2.84 -8.77
N GLN A 421 -16.99 -2.85 -7.67
CA GLN A 421 -17.82 -4.00 -7.24
C GLN A 421 -19.06 -4.23 -8.11
N LYS A 422 -19.59 -3.22 -8.81
CA LYS A 422 -20.88 -3.32 -9.51
C LYS A 422 -20.89 -4.35 -10.64
N LYS A 423 -19.87 -4.35 -11.50
CA LYS A 423 -19.71 -5.35 -12.57
C LYS A 423 -19.55 -6.76 -12.00
N LEU A 424 -18.82 -6.90 -10.90
CA LEU A 424 -18.55 -8.18 -10.26
C LEU A 424 -19.80 -8.80 -9.63
N ARG A 425 -20.62 -8.04 -8.94
CA ARG A 425 -21.91 -8.52 -8.41
C ARG A 425 -22.82 -9.01 -9.54
N ARG A 426 -22.82 -8.34 -10.70
CA ARG A 426 -23.58 -8.76 -11.88
C ARG A 426 -23.00 -10.04 -12.50
N GLN A 427 -21.68 -10.13 -12.68
CA GLN A 427 -21.03 -11.31 -13.20
C GLN A 427 -21.20 -12.52 -12.28
N ARG A 428 -21.13 -12.33 -10.95
CA ARG A 428 -21.39 -13.38 -9.96
C ARG A 428 -22.82 -13.89 -10.02
N LYS A 429 -23.81 -13.01 -10.21
CA LYS A 429 -25.21 -13.41 -10.40
C LYS A 429 -25.41 -14.22 -11.69
N LEU A 430 -24.64 -13.90 -12.74
CA LEU A 430 -24.71 -14.62 -14.02
C LEU A 430 -23.93 -15.94 -14.01
N ALA A 431 -22.88 -16.04 -13.19
CA ALA A 431 -22.04 -17.23 -13.04
C ALA A 431 -22.53 -18.19 -11.93
N ALA A 432 -23.48 -17.79 -11.09
CA ALA A 432 -24.11 -18.70 -10.15
C ALA A 432 -24.93 -19.73 -10.95
N PRO A 433 -24.66 -21.04 -10.77
CA PRO A 433 -25.51 -22.06 -11.41
C PRO A 433 -26.97 -21.80 -10.99
N GLN A 434 -27.89 -21.94 -11.93
CA GLN A 434 -29.34 -21.93 -11.67
C GLN A 434 -29.70 -23.21 -10.87
N GLN A 435 -29.33 -23.25 -9.61
CA GLN A 435 -29.62 -24.33 -8.67
C GLN A 435 -30.84 -24.01 -7.85
N ASN A 436 -31.97 -23.62 -8.40
CA ASN A 436 -33.22 -23.51 -7.65
C ASN A 436 -34.50 -23.51 -8.50
N GLU A 437 -34.55 -24.26 -9.61
CA GLU A 437 -35.85 -24.51 -10.28
C GLU A 437 -36.38 -25.96 -10.20
N GLU A 438 -35.62 -26.89 -9.60
CA GLU A 438 -36.06 -28.31 -9.52
C GLU A 438 -36.68 -28.72 -8.19
N ILE A 439 -36.96 -27.79 -7.26
CA ILE A 439 -37.66 -28.13 -5.97
C ILE A 439 -39.08 -27.50 -5.91
N ARG A 440 -39.65 -27.16 -7.05
CA ARG A 440 -41.08 -26.74 -7.13
C ARG A 440 -41.78 -27.38 -8.29
N GLN A 441 -41.71 -28.69 -8.40
CA GLN A 441 -42.72 -29.50 -9.10
C GLN A 441 -43.10 -30.69 -8.25
#